data_f9268aafdd2db8a804143560b9505261
#
_entry.id   f9268aafdd2db8a804143560b9505261
#
_cell.length_a   1.000
_cell.length_b   1.000
_cell.length_c   1.000
_cell.angle_alpha   90.00
_cell.angle_beta   90.00
_cell.angle_gamma   90.00
#
_symmetry.space_group_name_H-M   'P 1'
#
loop_
_entity.id
_entity.type
_entity.pdbx_description
1 polymer ?
#
loop_
_entity_poly.entity_id
_entity_poly.type
_entity_poly.pdbx_seq_one_letter_code
_entity_poly.pdbx_strand_id
1 'polypeptide(L)'
;MSRVQLLKRLLAGVLLVVGTGAPLHGQSPVLSQRADGSIDVSPPPAGTVVRYTLDGSEPGRDSGIWLAPVDVPSGYVLKARLFSAGDTPSGELAVHESPLLAASTRRMSTLVPVTQNRDWRTYDWVQRHAAAVALMRERQPEIVMLGDSITHFWGGDPAGGPRNGPDEWDRFFAGRRVVNLGYGWDRTENVLWRLTHGEFEDASPAVVVVMIGTNNVGINTPEEIRAGIEEICRVIHERSPSTRILLLGVFPRGERPNPARDTVVEINRQIATLDGRDGITYLDIGSRFVTADDSIARDVMADFLHPTAKGYTIWAEAMAPTLERLLAARPAPVRD
;
A
#
# COMPACT_ATOMS: atom_id res chain seq x y z
N MET A 1 -28.01 1.79 -0.29
CA MET A 1 -27.20 2.87 0.33
C MET A 1 -25.78 2.68 -0.19
N SER A 2 -25.18 3.68 -0.83
CA SER A 2 -23.84 3.53 -1.44
C SER A 2 -22.75 3.44 -0.36
N ARG A 3 -21.67 2.67 -0.64
CA ARG A 3 -20.49 2.52 0.25
C ARG A 3 -19.89 3.88 0.68
N VAL A 4 -20.09 4.92 -0.13
CA VAL A 4 -19.68 6.32 0.15
C VAL A 4 -20.41 6.92 1.37
N GLN A 5 -21.65 6.49 1.67
CA GLN A 5 -22.37 6.97 2.86
C GLN A 5 -21.84 6.35 4.16
N LEU A 6 -21.22 5.18 4.08
CA LEU A 6 -20.58 4.54 5.24
C LEU A 6 -19.27 5.27 5.62
N LEU A 7 -18.47 5.65 4.63
CA LEU A 7 -17.23 6.41 4.85
C LEU A 7 -17.51 7.81 5.42
N LYS A 8 -18.56 8.50 4.93
CA LYS A 8 -18.99 9.80 5.48
C LYS A 8 -19.49 9.72 6.92
N ARG A 9 -20.04 8.58 7.35
CA ARG A 9 -20.46 8.37 8.76
C ARG A 9 -19.26 8.11 9.68
N LEU A 10 -18.18 7.51 9.19
CA LEU A 10 -16.95 7.30 9.96
C LEU A 10 -16.13 8.60 10.14
N LEU A 11 -16.14 9.49 9.14
CA LEU A 11 -15.44 10.78 9.20
C LEU A 11 -16.18 11.88 9.99
N ALA A 12 -17.51 11.78 10.10
CA ALA A 12 -18.32 12.75 10.87
C ALA A 12 -18.33 12.49 12.40
N GLY A 13 -17.73 11.39 12.86
CA GLY A 13 -17.75 10.95 14.26
C GLY A 13 -16.57 11.35 15.13
N VAL A 14 -15.56 12.05 14.60
CA VAL A 14 -14.45 12.56 15.43
C VAL A 14 -14.81 13.95 15.97
N LEU A 15 -15.89 14.03 16.72
CA LEU A 15 -16.15 15.13 17.64
C LEU A 15 -15.66 14.68 19.02
N LEU A 16 -14.64 15.35 19.54
CA LEU A 16 -14.08 15.11 20.86
C LEU A 16 -15.13 15.40 21.94
N VAL A 17 -15.96 14.40 22.27
CA VAL A 17 -16.78 14.43 23.48
C VAL A 17 -15.93 13.81 24.58
N VAL A 18 -15.37 14.63 25.44
CA VAL A 18 -14.79 14.21 26.73
C VAL A 18 -15.96 13.75 27.60
N GLY A 19 -16.42 12.54 27.41
CA GLY A 19 -17.33 11.85 28.29
C GLY A 19 -16.54 11.02 29.29
N THR A 20 -16.76 11.21 30.58
CA THR A 20 -16.30 10.33 31.66
C THR A 20 -16.96 8.95 31.49
N GLY A 21 -16.46 8.13 30.60
CA GLY A 21 -16.93 6.79 30.35
C GLY A 21 -16.38 5.83 31.41
N ALA A 22 -17.29 4.98 31.94
CA ALA A 22 -16.89 3.82 32.77
C ALA A 22 -15.81 2.98 32.05
N PRO A 23 -14.89 2.32 32.79
CA PRO A 23 -13.86 1.51 32.18
C PRO A 23 -14.49 0.40 31.33
N LEU A 24 -14.08 0.31 30.05
CA LEU A 24 -14.53 -0.69 29.07
C LEU A 24 -13.96 -2.10 29.37
N HIS A 25 -13.86 -2.47 30.66
CA HIS A 25 -13.40 -3.79 31.08
C HIS A 25 -14.47 -4.83 30.71
N GLY A 26 -14.08 -5.79 29.87
CA GLY A 26 -14.90 -6.96 29.55
C GLY A 26 -15.65 -6.94 28.21
N GLN A 27 -15.50 -5.91 27.36
CA GLN A 27 -16.11 -5.95 26.02
C GLN A 27 -15.12 -6.50 24.99
N SER A 28 -15.56 -7.51 24.22
CA SER A 28 -14.82 -8.02 23.06
C SER A 28 -15.45 -7.48 21.78
N PRO A 29 -14.69 -7.34 20.68
CA PRO A 29 -15.28 -7.18 19.37
C PRO A 29 -16.18 -8.37 19.05
N VAL A 30 -17.40 -8.13 18.56
CA VAL A 30 -18.30 -9.21 18.14
C VAL A 30 -18.07 -9.46 16.65
N LEU A 31 -17.52 -10.62 16.32
CA LEU A 31 -17.29 -11.06 14.96
C LEU A 31 -18.51 -11.79 14.40
N SER A 32 -18.85 -11.55 13.15
CA SER A 32 -19.93 -12.25 12.43
C SER A 32 -19.49 -12.58 11.00
N GLN A 33 -19.83 -13.79 10.53
CA GLN A 33 -19.57 -14.18 9.16
C GLN A 33 -20.71 -13.71 8.26
N ARG A 34 -20.36 -13.07 7.14
CA ARG A 34 -21.28 -12.62 6.10
C ARG A 34 -21.60 -13.76 5.13
N ALA A 35 -22.64 -13.55 4.31
CA ALA A 35 -23.04 -14.53 3.31
C ALA A 35 -21.97 -14.80 2.22
N ASP A 36 -21.07 -13.82 1.98
CA ASP A 36 -19.94 -13.95 1.06
C ASP A 36 -18.71 -14.64 1.70
N GLY A 37 -18.82 -15.05 2.97
CA GLY A 37 -17.76 -15.72 3.72
C GLY A 37 -16.80 -14.77 4.44
N SER A 38 -16.83 -13.48 4.16
CA SER A 38 -16.02 -12.49 4.87
C SER A 38 -16.46 -12.33 6.33
N ILE A 39 -15.54 -11.93 7.19
CA ILE A 39 -15.82 -11.64 8.59
C ILE A 39 -16.03 -10.15 8.77
N ASP A 40 -17.11 -9.80 9.46
CA ASP A 40 -17.41 -8.43 9.86
C ASP A 40 -17.36 -8.27 11.38
N VAL A 41 -17.24 -7.04 11.84
CA VAL A 41 -17.22 -6.71 13.27
C VAL A 41 -18.35 -5.73 13.59
N SER A 42 -19.00 -5.93 14.74
CA SER A 42 -19.97 -4.95 15.23
C SER A 42 -19.31 -3.58 15.45
N PRO A 43 -20.02 -2.46 15.20
CA PRO A 43 -19.47 -1.13 15.43
C PRO A 43 -18.84 -1.01 16.80
N PRO A 44 -17.59 -0.58 16.92
CA PRO A 44 -16.94 -0.44 18.21
C PRO A 44 -17.54 0.72 19.02
N PRO A 45 -17.43 0.69 20.36
CA PRO A 45 -17.82 1.80 21.21
C PRO A 45 -17.15 3.11 20.81
N ALA A 46 -17.83 4.25 21.05
CA ALA A 46 -17.27 5.56 20.76
C ALA A 46 -15.90 5.76 21.42
N GLY A 47 -14.94 6.32 20.68
CA GLY A 47 -13.57 6.54 21.16
C GLY A 47 -12.70 5.28 21.18
N THR A 48 -13.14 4.20 20.55
CA THR A 48 -12.33 2.99 20.37
C THR A 48 -12.22 2.60 18.89
N VAL A 49 -11.18 1.83 18.57
CA VAL A 49 -10.98 1.20 17.25
C VAL A 49 -10.77 -0.30 17.44
N VAL A 50 -11.14 -1.08 16.44
CA VAL A 50 -10.78 -2.50 16.40
C VAL A 50 -9.48 -2.66 15.61
N ARG A 51 -8.49 -3.30 16.22
CA ARG A 51 -7.28 -3.76 15.53
C ARG A 51 -7.29 -5.26 15.38
N TYR A 52 -6.69 -5.74 14.29
CA TYR A 52 -6.69 -7.16 13.99
C TYR A 52 -5.39 -7.65 13.36
N THR A 53 -5.18 -8.96 13.47
CA THR A 53 -4.12 -9.72 12.77
C THR A 53 -4.77 -10.90 12.03
N LEU A 54 -4.07 -11.45 11.04
CA LEU A 54 -4.51 -12.65 10.32
C LEU A 54 -3.58 -13.86 10.51
N ASP A 55 -2.47 -13.69 11.20
CA ASP A 55 -1.45 -14.70 11.45
C ASP A 55 -1.57 -15.37 12.83
N GLY A 56 -2.63 -15.03 13.57
CA GLY A 56 -2.85 -15.54 14.93
C GLY A 56 -2.03 -14.85 16.01
N SER A 57 -1.19 -13.88 15.69
CA SER A 57 -0.54 -13.02 16.68
C SER A 57 -1.56 -12.14 17.42
N GLU A 58 -1.24 -11.68 18.61
CA GLU A 58 -2.11 -10.73 19.31
C GLU A 58 -2.08 -9.35 18.64
N PRO A 59 -3.25 -8.74 18.38
CA PRO A 59 -3.31 -7.39 17.85
C PRO A 59 -2.61 -6.40 18.77
N GLY A 60 -1.64 -5.68 18.22
CA GLY A 60 -0.91 -4.62 18.87
C GLY A 60 -1.17 -3.26 18.22
N ARG A 61 -0.45 -2.24 18.68
CA ARG A 61 -0.55 -0.86 18.16
C ARG A 61 -0.26 -0.77 16.66
N ASP A 62 0.63 -1.62 16.15
CA ASP A 62 1.07 -1.63 14.75
C ASP A 62 0.21 -2.55 13.86
N SER A 63 -0.80 -3.21 14.44
CA SER A 63 -1.70 -4.10 13.70
C SER A 63 -2.71 -3.33 12.86
N GLY A 64 -3.30 -4.00 11.86
CA GLY A 64 -4.30 -3.45 10.97
C GLY A 64 -5.50 -2.88 11.73
N ILE A 65 -6.11 -1.82 11.20
CA ILE A 65 -7.34 -1.21 11.72
C ILE A 65 -8.51 -1.79 10.94
N TRP A 66 -9.58 -2.17 11.65
CA TRP A 66 -10.79 -2.70 11.02
C TRP A 66 -11.60 -1.60 10.37
N LEU A 67 -11.60 -1.52 9.07
CA LEU A 67 -12.32 -0.49 8.29
C LEU A 67 -13.41 -1.08 7.40
N ALA A 68 -13.32 -2.36 7.07
CA ALA A 68 -14.25 -3.08 6.20
C ALA A 68 -14.23 -4.56 6.56
N PRO A 69 -15.23 -5.36 6.12
CA PRO A 69 -15.20 -6.80 6.28
C PRO A 69 -13.91 -7.43 5.74
N VAL A 70 -13.40 -8.45 6.43
CA VAL A 70 -12.09 -9.05 6.18
C VAL A 70 -12.25 -10.47 5.67
N ASP A 71 -11.63 -10.79 4.55
CA ASP A 71 -11.47 -12.16 4.11
C ASP A 71 -10.40 -12.86 4.96
N VAL A 72 -10.78 -13.96 5.60
CA VAL A 72 -9.82 -14.79 6.36
C VAL A 72 -9.51 -16.03 5.53
N PRO A 73 -8.29 -16.12 4.95
CA PRO A 73 -7.94 -17.26 4.12
C PRO A 73 -7.90 -18.55 4.91
N SER A 74 -8.07 -19.68 4.19
CA SER A 74 -7.98 -21.01 4.77
C SER A 74 -6.66 -21.21 5.54
N GLY A 75 -6.78 -21.70 6.77
CA GLY A 75 -5.66 -21.94 7.66
C GLY A 75 -5.09 -20.70 8.37
N TYR A 76 -5.72 -19.54 8.20
CA TYR A 76 -5.36 -18.33 8.94
C TYR A 76 -6.22 -18.18 10.21
N VAL A 77 -5.66 -17.48 11.19
CA VAL A 77 -6.34 -17.16 12.44
C VAL A 77 -6.47 -15.66 12.55
N LEU A 78 -7.69 -15.18 12.44
CA LEU A 78 -8.03 -13.79 12.71
C LEU A 78 -8.13 -13.59 14.22
N LYS A 79 -7.38 -12.63 14.74
CA LYS A 79 -7.56 -12.11 16.09
C LYS A 79 -7.88 -10.63 16.04
N ALA A 80 -8.89 -10.20 16.82
CA ALA A 80 -9.34 -8.82 16.88
C ALA A 80 -9.48 -8.36 18.33
N ARG A 81 -9.12 -7.09 18.60
CA ARG A 81 -9.20 -6.48 19.92
C ARG A 81 -9.56 -5.01 19.83
N LEU A 82 -10.28 -4.51 20.84
CA LEU A 82 -10.54 -3.09 20.99
C LEU A 82 -9.31 -2.35 21.50
N PHE A 83 -9.12 -1.14 21.02
CA PHE A 83 -8.10 -0.20 21.48
C PHE A 83 -8.74 1.15 21.78
N SER A 84 -8.36 1.77 22.89
CA SER A 84 -8.78 3.13 23.23
C SER A 84 -8.07 4.17 22.38
N ALA A 85 -8.50 5.42 22.45
CA ALA A 85 -7.88 6.56 21.75
C ALA A 85 -6.39 6.76 22.07
N GLY A 86 -5.88 6.22 23.18
CA GLY A 86 -4.47 6.20 23.54
C GLY A 86 -3.70 4.97 23.06
N ASP A 87 -4.26 4.21 22.12
CA ASP A 87 -3.71 2.94 21.62
C ASP A 87 -3.44 1.89 22.71
N THR A 88 -4.21 1.95 23.78
CA THR A 88 -4.14 0.96 24.86
C THR A 88 -5.15 -0.15 24.55
N PRO A 89 -4.71 -1.44 24.57
CA PRO A 89 -5.64 -2.55 24.39
C PRO A 89 -6.71 -2.53 25.51
N SER A 90 -7.95 -2.71 25.11
CA SER A 90 -9.08 -2.77 26.03
C SER A 90 -9.98 -3.96 25.68
N GLY A 91 -10.59 -4.57 26.70
CA GLY A 91 -11.45 -5.73 26.51
C GLY A 91 -10.70 -7.03 26.15
N GLU A 92 -11.49 -8.06 25.89
CA GLU A 92 -11.00 -9.39 25.57
C GLU A 92 -10.72 -9.54 24.08
N LEU A 93 -9.99 -10.60 23.74
CA LEU A 93 -9.63 -10.97 22.39
C LEU A 93 -10.81 -11.70 21.71
N ALA A 94 -11.20 -11.25 20.52
CA ALA A 94 -12.08 -12.03 19.65
C ALA A 94 -11.20 -12.86 18.67
N VAL A 95 -11.56 -14.11 18.46
CA VAL A 95 -10.81 -15.05 17.61
C VAL A 95 -11.75 -15.70 16.60
N HIS A 96 -11.31 -15.77 15.35
CA HIS A 96 -11.94 -16.57 14.30
C HIS A 96 -10.86 -17.39 13.59
N GLU A 97 -11.04 -18.71 13.60
CA GLU A 97 -10.15 -19.66 12.91
C GLU A 97 -10.80 -20.08 11.60
N SER A 98 -10.13 -19.79 10.50
CA SER A 98 -10.57 -20.30 9.19
C SER A 98 -10.14 -21.76 9.05
N PRO A 99 -11.05 -22.67 8.67
CA PRO A 99 -10.72 -24.09 8.51
C PRO A 99 -9.57 -24.30 7.54
N LEU A 100 -8.70 -25.26 7.86
CA LEU A 100 -7.68 -25.76 6.93
C LEU A 100 -8.36 -26.46 5.76
N LEU A 101 -8.38 -25.82 4.61
CA LEU A 101 -8.60 -26.52 3.34
C LEU A 101 -7.29 -27.21 2.92
N ALA A 102 -7.36 -28.13 1.91
CA ALA A 102 -6.17 -28.81 1.43
C ALA A 102 -5.02 -27.83 1.11
N ALA A 103 -3.77 -28.24 1.31
CA ALA A 103 -2.59 -27.35 1.20
C ALA A 103 -2.48 -26.59 -0.14
N SER A 104 -3.08 -27.12 -1.21
CA SER A 104 -3.17 -26.48 -2.53
C SER A 104 -4.06 -25.24 -2.59
N THR A 105 -4.82 -24.95 -1.51
CA THR A 105 -5.78 -23.83 -1.46
C THR A 105 -5.37 -22.72 -0.48
N ARG A 106 -4.21 -22.87 0.19
CA ARG A 106 -3.69 -21.81 1.08
C ARG A 106 -3.29 -20.60 0.25
N ARG A 107 -3.96 -19.47 0.49
CA ARG A 107 -3.58 -18.19 -0.14
C ARG A 107 -2.26 -17.70 0.45
N MET A 108 -1.41 -17.14 -0.42
CA MET A 108 -0.21 -16.41 0.00
C MET A 108 -0.63 -15.13 0.72
N SER A 109 0.03 -14.78 1.82
CA SER A 109 -0.29 -13.54 2.57
C SER A 109 -0.20 -12.29 1.70
N THR A 110 0.69 -12.28 0.74
CA THR A 110 0.87 -11.21 -0.25
C THR A 110 -0.35 -10.97 -1.14
N LEU A 111 -1.31 -11.90 -1.19
CA LEU A 111 -2.55 -11.84 -1.96
C LEU A 111 -3.79 -11.56 -1.08
N VAL A 112 -3.62 -11.36 0.21
CA VAL A 112 -4.71 -11.14 1.17
C VAL A 112 -4.80 -9.66 1.50
N PRO A 113 -5.77 -8.90 0.92
CA PRO A 113 -5.91 -7.48 1.21
C PRO A 113 -6.08 -7.20 2.69
N VAL A 114 -5.23 -6.35 3.25
CA VAL A 114 -5.24 -5.99 4.67
C VAL A 114 -4.77 -4.55 4.87
N THR A 115 -5.37 -3.84 5.85
CA THR A 115 -4.90 -2.52 6.28
C THR A 115 -3.60 -2.64 7.07
N GLN A 116 -2.92 -1.51 7.29
CA GLN A 116 -1.75 -1.48 8.16
C GLN A 116 -1.72 -0.21 9.02
N ASN A 117 -0.91 -0.24 10.07
CA ASN A 117 -0.66 0.92 10.93
C ASN A 117 0.78 0.87 11.52
N ARG A 118 1.75 0.39 10.73
CA ARG A 118 3.13 0.21 11.18
C ARG A 118 3.90 1.51 11.34
N ASP A 119 3.51 2.55 10.61
CA ASP A 119 4.20 3.85 10.62
C ASP A 119 3.37 4.98 11.28
N TRP A 120 2.53 4.62 12.22
CA TRP A 120 1.59 5.53 12.89
C TRP A 120 2.25 6.75 13.58
N ARG A 121 3.54 6.66 13.88
CA ARG A 121 4.28 7.80 14.46
C ARG A 121 4.65 8.84 13.41
N THR A 122 4.68 8.46 12.16
CA THR A 122 5.14 9.30 11.04
C THR A 122 3.96 9.94 10.32
N TYR A 123 2.86 9.21 10.16
CA TYR A 123 1.65 9.68 9.50
C TYR A 123 0.45 8.82 9.90
N ASP A 124 -0.76 9.34 9.64
CA ASP A 124 -2.01 8.58 9.78
C ASP A 124 -2.35 7.91 8.44
N TRP A 125 -2.23 6.56 8.39
CA TRP A 125 -2.48 5.77 7.19
C TRP A 125 -3.92 5.88 6.69
N VAL A 126 -4.90 5.90 7.63
CA VAL A 126 -6.34 6.01 7.29
C VAL A 126 -6.67 7.37 6.73
N GLN A 127 -6.16 8.42 7.36
CA GLN A 127 -6.36 9.79 6.90
C GLN A 127 -5.71 9.99 5.52
N ARG A 128 -4.49 9.44 5.31
CA ARG A 128 -3.83 9.49 4.01
C ARG A 128 -4.64 8.77 2.95
N HIS A 129 -5.21 7.59 3.27
CA HIS A 129 -6.07 6.86 2.33
C HIS A 129 -7.31 7.67 1.96
N ALA A 130 -8.01 8.26 2.92
CA ALA A 130 -9.16 9.11 2.66
C ALA A 130 -8.81 10.31 1.77
N ALA A 131 -7.66 10.96 2.03
CA ALA A 131 -7.17 12.07 1.21
C ALA A 131 -6.79 11.63 -0.21
N ALA A 132 -6.14 10.47 -0.35
CA ALA A 132 -5.78 9.91 -1.65
C ALA A 132 -7.01 9.59 -2.51
N VAL A 133 -8.04 8.95 -1.93
CA VAL A 133 -9.31 8.67 -2.63
C VAL A 133 -9.97 9.98 -3.10
N ALA A 134 -9.98 11.02 -2.25
CA ALA A 134 -10.52 12.32 -2.62
C ALA A 134 -9.73 12.96 -3.77
N LEU A 135 -8.39 12.95 -3.70
CA LEU A 135 -7.52 13.51 -4.73
C LEU A 135 -7.61 12.76 -6.06
N MET A 136 -7.71 11.44 -6.05
CA MET A 136 -7.89 10.64 -7.26
C MET A 136 -9.17 11.04 -7.99
N ARG A 137 -10.25 11.24 -7.26
CA ARG A 137 -11.54 11.69 -7.81
C ARG A 137 -11.49 13.14 -8.30
N GLU A 138 -10.92 14.05 -7.52
CA GLU A 138 -10.87 15.48 -7.82
C GLU A 138 -9.94 15.79 -8.99
N ARG A 139 -8.72 15.25 -8.96
CA ARG A 139 -7.66 15.63 -9.92
C ARG A 139 -7.71 14.86 -11.21
N GLN A 140 -8.36 13.70 -11.24
CA GLN A 140 -8.32 12.81 -12.41
C GLN A 140 -6.89 12.71 -12.97
N PRO A 141 -5.94 12.15 -12.18
CA PRO A 141 -4.52 12.21 -12.52
C PRO A 141 -4.23 11.50 -13.83
N GLU A 142 -3.27 12.02 -14.60
CA GLU A 142 -2.73 11.32 -15.76
C GLU A 142 -1.63 10.33 -15.35
N ILE A 143 -0.94 10.60 -14.22
CA ILE A 143 0.09 9.76 -13.66
C ILE A 143 -0.23 9.46 -12.20
N VAL A 144 -0.07 8.21 -11.81
CA VAL A 144 -0.11 7.77 -10.42
C VAL A 144 1.24 7.14 -10.06
N MET A 145 1.83 7.58 -8.95
CA MET A 145 3.00 6.95 -8.35
C MET A 145 2.54 6.04 -7.21
N LEU A 146 2.57 4.73 -7.40
CA LEU A 146 2.06 3.72 -6.47
C LEU A 146 3.23 2.97 -5.82
N GLY A 147 3.23 2.89 -4.48
CA GLY A 147 4.30 2.18 -3.77
C GLY A 147 4.25 2.30 -2.26
N ASP A 148 5.40 2.11 -1.64
CA ASP A 148 5.62 2.16 -0.20
C ASP A 148 6.26 3.50 0.25
N SER A 149 7.07 3.46 1.35
CA SER A 149 7.78 4.65 1.86
C SER A 149 8.71 5.29 0.84
N ILE A 150 9.33 4.50 -0.03
CA ILE A 150 10.26 5.01 -1.04
C ILE A 150 9.52 5.93 -2.01
N THR A 151 8.30 5.59 -2.40
CA THR A 151 7.42 6.44 -3.21
C THR A 151 6.84 7.59 -2.37
N HIS A 152 6.35 7.29 -1.15
CA HIS A 152 5.72 8.27 -0.26
C HIS A 152 6.62 9.48 0.01
N PHE A 153 7.88 9.23 0.35
CA PHE A 153 8.82 10.26 0.78
C PHE A 153 9.39 11.10 -0.36
N TRP A 154 9.06 10.82 -1.61
CA TRP A 154 9.50 11.68 -2.71
C TRP A 154 8.92 13.10 -2.55
N GLY A 155 7.62 13.24 -2.47
CA GLY A 155 6.91 14.52 -2.41
C GLY A 155 5.49 14.41 -2.93
N GLY A 156 4.91 15.52 -3.34
CA GLY A 156 3.56 15.58 -3.91
C GLY A 156 2.44 15.36 -2.89
N ASP A 157 1.22 15.23 -3.40
CA ASP A 157 0.00 15.02 -2.62
C ASP A 157 -0.52 13.59 -2.71
N PRO A 158 -1.19 13.09 -1.64
CA PRO A 158 -1.56 13.79 -0.41
C PRO A 158 -0.35 14.13 0.48
N ALA A 159 -0.37 15.33 1.05
CA ALA A 159 0.65 15.77 1.98
C ALA A 159 0.61 14.93 3.28
N GLY A 160 1.75 14.82 3.95
CA GLY A 160 1.91 14.11 5.22
C GLY A 160 3.11 13.18 5.22
N GLY A 161 3.78 13.07 6.37
CA GLY A 161 5.00 12.28 6.51
C GLY A 161 6.27 12.97 6.00
N PRO A 162 7.41 12.27 6.02
CA PRO A 162 8.67 12.78 5.52
C PRO A 162 8.60 13.11 4.02
N ARG A 163 9.40 14.12 3.62
CA ARG A 163 9.58 14.52 2.22
C ARG A 163 11.07 14.71 1.97
N ASN A 164 11.67 13.79 1.24
CA ASN A 164 13.12 13.77 1.01
C ASN A 164 13.53 14.43 -0.32
N GLY A 165 12.57 14.67 -1.22
CA GLY A 165 12.80 15.26 -2.55
C GLY A 165 11.59 16.03 -3.09
N PRO A 166 10.99 16.97 -2.30
CA PRO A 166 9.81 17.70 -2.76
C PRO A 166 10.11 18.61 -3.96
N ASP A 167 11.28 19.24 -3.98
CA ASP A 167 11.68 20.12 -5.10
C ASP A 167 11.93 19.31 -6.37
N GLU A 168 12.47 18.09 -6.25
CA GLU A 168 12.64 17.14 -7.34
C GLU A 168 11.29 16.67 -7.88
N TRP A 169 10.33 16.39 -6.99
CA TRP A 169 8.97 16.06 -7.36
C TRP A 169 8.33 17.18 -8.19
N ASP A 170 8.33 18.39 -7.62
CA ASP A 170 7.70 19.55 -8.24
C ASP A 170 8.33 19.89 -9.60
N ARG A 171 9.66 19.78 -9.70
CA ARG A 171 10.39 19.99 -10.96
C ARG A 171 10.09 18.91 -12.00
N PHE A 172 10.10 17.62 -11.60
CA PHE A 172 9.95 16.51 -12.52
C PHE A 172 8.52 16.39 -13.06
N PHE A 173 7.54 16.63 -12.20
CA PHE A 173 6.13 16.55 -12.56
C PHE A 173 5.49 17.90 -12.88
N ALA A 174 6.29 18.94 -13.14
CA ALA A 174 5.80 20.28 -13.47
C ALA A 174 4.78 20.25 -14.62
N GLY A 175 3.61 20.85 -14.39
CA GLY A 175 2.54 20.93 -15.39
C GLY A 175 1.75 19.62 -15.62
N ARG A 176 1.99 18.58 -14.82
CA ARG A 176 1.29 17.29 -14.91
C ARG A 176 0.33 17.08 -13.73
N ARG A 177 -0.76 16.38 -14.00
CA ARG A 177 -1.67 15.92 -12.94
C ARG A 177 -1.17 14.60 -12.39
N VAL A 178 -0.50 14.65 -11.25
CA VAL A 178 0.09 13.48 -10.59
C VAL A 178 -0.44 13.35 -9.17
N VAL A 179 -0.66 12.10 -8.74
CA VAL A 179 -1.00 11.76 -7.36
C VAL A 179 0.01 10.74 -6.82
N ASN A 180 0.49 10.99 -5.60
CA ASN A 180 1.40 10.09 -4.90
C ASN A 180 0.62 9.10 -4.03
N LEU A 181 0.46 7.87 -4.51
CA LEU A 181 -0.10 6.73 -3.79
C LEU A 181 1.00 5.86 -3.15
N GLY A 182 2.09 6.46 -2.72
CA GLY A 182 3.07 5.82 -1.83
C GLY A 182 2.62 5.88 -0.39
N TYR A 183 2.83 4.81 0.39
CA TYR A 183 2.49 4.74 1.82
C TYR A 183 3.61 4.06 2.59
N GLY A 184 4.10 4.73 3.63
CA GLY A 184 5.14 4.20 4.50
C GLY A 184 4.78 2.81 5.01
N TRP A 185 5.73 1.87 4.96
CA TRP A 185 5.59 0.49 5.42
C TRP A 185 4.56 -0.38 4.67
N ASP A 186 3.95 0.10 3.59
CA ASP A 186 3.06 -0.75 2.80
C ASP A 186 3.80 -1.95 2.21
N ARG A 187 3.12 -3.08 2.24
CA ARG A 187 3.43 -4.32 1.55
C ARG A 187 2.44 -4.52 0.40
N THR A 188 2.65 -5.55 -0.41
CA THR A 188 1.74 -5.85 -1.53
C THR A 188 0.29 -6.01 -1.08
N GLU A 189 0.03 -6.69 0.02
CA GLU A 189 -1.29 -6.89 0.61
C GLU A 189 -1.98 -5.58 1.04
N ASN A 190 -1.20 -4.58 1.46
CA ASN A 190 -1.76 -3.28 1.84
C ASN A 190 -2.13 -2.45 0.59
N VAL A 191 -1.32 -2.52 -0.45
CA VAL A 191 -1.64 -1.91 -1.75
C VAL A 191 -2.91 -2.53 -2.33
N LEU A 192 -3.05 -3.87 -2.31
CA LEU A 192 -4.26 -4.55 -2.77
C LEU A 192 -5.51 -4.08 -2.02
N TRP A 193 -5.41 -3.90 -0.69
CA TRP A 193 -6.53 -3.36 0.08
C TRP A 193 -6.94 -1.97 -0.41
N ARG A 194 -5.98 -1.05 -0.60
CA ARG A 194 -6.25 0.33 -1.03
C ARG A 194 -6.87 0.40 -2.42
N LEU A 195 -6.34 -0.38 -3.37
CA LEU A 195 -6.86 -0.46 -4.74
C LEU A 195 -8.32 -0.94 -4.79
N THR A 196 -8.72 -1.82 -3.86
CA THR A 196 -10.09 -2.35 -3.78
C THR A 196 -11.01 -1.51 -2.90
N HIS A 197 -10.50 -0.47 -2.24
CA HIS A 197 -11.24 0.38 -1.30
C HIS A 197 -11.21 1.88 -1.69
N GLY A 198 -11.35 2.18 -2.97
CA GLY A 198 -11.69 3.52 -3.44
C GLY A 198 -10.62 4.23 -4.27
N GLU A 199 -9.33 3.87 -4.18
CA GLU A 199 -8.27 4.61 -4.89
C GLU A 199 -8.44 4.60 -6.42
N PHE A 200 -9.08 3.56 -7.00
CA PHE A 200 -9.30 3.41 -8.45
C PHE A 200 -10.79 3.28 -8.83
N GLU A 201 -11.72 3.74 -8.00
CA GLU A 201 -13.16 3.63 -8.32
C GLU A 201 -13.60 4.63 -9.39
N ASP A 202 -13.05 5.85 -9.37
CA ASP A 202 -13.52 6.97 -10.18
C ASP A 202 -12.38 7.63 -11.00
N ALA A 203 -11.24 6.97 -11.19
CA ALA A 203 -10.10 7.54 -11.91
C ALA A 203 -9.47 6.52 -12.87
N SER A 204 -9.08 7.01 -14.07
CA SER A 204 -8.41 6.20 -15.10
C SER A 204 -7.12 6.90 -15.54
N PRO A 205 -6.03 6.79 -14.76
CA PRO A 205 -4.76 7.41 -15.11
C PRO A 205 -4.21 6.85 -16.43
N ALA A 206 -3.45 7.67 -17.15
CA ALA A 206 -2.77 7.21 -18.37
C ALA A 206 -1.68 6.20 -18.04
N VAL A 207 -0.93 6.47 -16.96
CA VAL A 207 0.16 5.61 -16.50
C VAL A 207 0.12 5.49 -14.97
N VAL A 208 0.28 4.27 -14.48
CA VAL A 208 0.60 3.98 -13.08
C VAL A 208 2.04 3.47 -13.01
N VAL A 209 2.88 4.17 -12.27
CA VAL A 209 4.23 3.72 -11.94
C VAL A 209 4.16 2.92 -10.66
N VAL A 210 4.51 1.64 -10.71
CA VAL A 210 4.43 0.71 -9.57
C VAL A 210 5.83 0.36 -9.09
N MET A 211 6.12 0.63 -7.81
CA MET A 211 7.33 0.17 -7.13
C MET A 211 7.01 -0.25 -5.70
N ILE A 212 6.95 -1.56 -5.44
CA ILE A 212 6.49 -2.15 -4.17
C ILE A 212 7.17 -3.50 -3.93
N GLY A 213 7.29 -3.93 -2.68
CA GLY A 213 7.77 -5.26 -2.30
C GLY A 213 8.93 -5.23 -1.31
N THR A 214 9.63 -4.12 -1.13
CA THR A 214 10.78 -4.05 -0.20
C THR A 214 10.41 -4.39 1.24
N ASN A 215 9.18 -4.07 1.69
CA ASN A 215 8.70 -4.37 3.04
C ASN A 215 8.21 -5.81 3.22
N ASN A 216 8.07 -6.58 2.14
CA ASN A 216 7.80 -8.02 2.19
C ASN A 216 9.11 -8.84 2.32
N VAL A 217 10.27 -8.25 1.99
CA VAL A 217 11.59 -8.93 2.09
C VAL A 217 11.86 -9.34 3.53
N GLY A 218 12.25 -10.60 3.71
CA GLY A 218 12.48 -11.21 5.02
C GLY A 218 11.23 -11.79 5.70
N ILE A 219 10.04 -11.62 5.07
CA ILE A 219 8.75 -12.14 5.56
C ILE A 219 8.17 -13.13 4.56
N ASN A 220 8.22 -12.79 3.27
CA ASN A 220 7.70 -13.58 2.17
C ASN A 220 8.83 -14.05 1.25
N THR A 221 8.59 -15.14 0.52
CA THR A 221 9.53 -15.59 -0.51
C THR A 221 9.47 -14.69 -1.76
N PRO A 222 10.49 -14.70 -2.62
CA PRO A 222 10.45 -13.96 -3.88
C PRO A 222 9.24 -14.30 -4.75
N GLU A 223 8.82 -15.57 -4.77
CA GLU A 223 7.64 -16.05 -5.52
C GLU A 223 6.34 -15.47 -4.96
N GLU A 224 6.21 -15.41 -3.64
CA GLU A 224 5.04 -14.79 -2.98
C GLU A 224 4.99 -13.29 -3.26
N ILE A 225 6.14 -12.60 -3.19
CA ILE A 225 6.23 -11.17 -3.46
C ILE A 225 5.90 -10.87 -4.93
N ARG A 226 6.45 -11.67 -5.86
CA ARG A 226 6.11 -11.60 -7.28
C ARG A 226 4.62 -11.79 -7.52
N ALA A 227 4.00 -12.78 -6.89
CA ALA A 227 2.56 -13.03 -7.01
C ALA A 227 1.74 -11.83 -6.53
N GLY A 228 2.12 -11.20 -5.41
CA GLY A 228 1.48 -9.98 -4.90
C GLY A 228 1.60 -8.80 -5.86
N ILE A 229 2.77 -8.60 -6.48
CA ILE A 229 3.00 -7.54 -7.47
C ILE A 229 2.19 -7.80 -8.75
N GLU A 230 2.16 -9.04 -9.24
CA GLU A 230 1.35 -9.42 -10.40
C GLU A 230 -0.14 -9.18 -10.14
N GLU A 231 -0.63 -9.52 -8.95
CA GLU A 231 -2.02 -9.27 -8.56
C GLU A 231 -2.35 -7.78 -8.47
N ILE A 232 -1.43 -6.94 -7.97
CA ILE A 232 -1.57 -5.47 -8.01
C ILE A 232 -1.75 -4.98 -9.45
N CYS A 233 -0.90 -5.43 -10.36
CA CYS A 233 -1.00 -5.07 -11.78
C CYS A 233 -2.34 -5.53 -12.39
N ARG A 234 -2.79 -6.75 -12.07
CA ARG A 234 -4.08 -7.29 -12.51
C ARG A 234 -5.25 -6.45 -12.00
N VAL A 235 -5.26 -6.08 -10.72
CA VAL A 235 -6.32 -5.24 -10.12
C VAL A 235 -6.35 -3.85 -10.73
N ILE A 236 -5.19 -3.22 -10.98
CA ILE A 236 -5.11 -1.94 -11.66
C ILE A 236 -5.75 -2.05 -13.05
N HIS A 237 -5.37 -3.06 -13.82
CA HIS A 237 -5.89 -3.27 -15.17
C HIS A 237 -7.40 -3.59 -15.17
N GLU A 238 -7.89 -4.37 -14.21
CA GLU A 238 -9.31 -4.66 -14.05
C GLU A 238 -10.13 -3.40 -13.73
N ARG A 239 -9.60 -2.51 -12.88
CA ARG A 239 -10.26 -1.24 -12.51
C ARG A 239 -10.15 -0.18 -13.59
N SER A 240 -9.06 -0.18 -14.35
CA SER A 240 -8.77 0.79 -15.40
C SER A 240 -8.08 0.13 -16.59
N PRO A 241 -8.82 -0.53 -17.49
CA PRO A 241 -8.26 -1.33 -18.60
C PRO A 241 -7.40 -0.52 -19.60
N SER A 242 -7.60 0.80 -19.67
CA SER A 242 -6.81 1.68 -20.54
C SER A 242 -5.50 2.17 -19.91
N THR A 243 -5.30 1.94 -18.63
CA THR A 243 -4.11 2.36 -17.89
C THR A 243 -2.91 1.51 -18.29
N ARG A 244 -1.79 2.16 -18.55
CA ARG A 244 -0.49 1.48 -18.74
C ARG A 244 0.24 1.40 -17.42
N ILE A 245 0.92 0.30 -17.20
CA ILE A 245 1.68 0.08 -15.97
C ILE A 245 3.16 0.16 -16.29
N LEU A 246 3.87 1.11 -15.66
CA LEU A 246 5.33 1.12 -15.59
C LEU A 246 5.74 0.43 -14.30
N LEU A 247 6.07 -0.86 -14.41
CA LEU A 247 6.53 -1.66 -13.29
C LEU A 247 8.04 -1.48 -13.11
N LEU A 248 8.44 -0.86 -12.02
CA LEU A 248 9.86 -0.72 -11.69
C LEU A 248 10.35 -1.93 -10.90
N GLY A 249 11.61 -2.29 -11.14
CA GLY A 249 12.33 -3.19 -10.24
C GLY A 249 12.35 -2.61 -8.82
N VAL A 250 12.25 -3.46 -7.81
CA VAL A 250 12.43 -3.08 -6.40
C VAL A 250 13.87 -2.56 -6.23
N PHE A 251 14.04 -1.41 -5.57
CA PHE A 251 15.35 -0.79 -5.45
C PHE A 251 16.28 -1.57 -4.52
N PRO A 252 17.60 -1.53 -4.77
CA PRO A 252 18.58 -2.16 -3.89
C PRO A 252 18.53 -1.52 -2.50
N ARG A 253 18.89 -2.30 -1.47
CA ARG A 253 18.87 -1.86 -0.08
C ARG A 253 20.09 -2.35 0.70
N GLY A 254 20.43 -1.60 1.76
CA GLY A 254 21.64 -1.84 2.54
C GLY A 254 22.88 -1.21 1.90
N GLU A 255 23.83 -0.79 2.71
CA GLU A 255 25.05 -0.10 2.26
C GLU A 255 25.84 -0.93 1.22
N ARG A 256 25.98 -2.22 1.50
CA ARG A 256 26.72 -3.20 0.68
C ARG A 256 25.84 -4.39 0.31
N PRO A 257 26.26 -5.25 -0.61
CA PRO A 257 25.59 -6.53 -0.87
C PRO A 257 25.29 -7.29 0.42
N ASN A 258 24.07 -7.81 0.53
CA ASN A 258 23.56 -8.50 1.73
C ASN A 258 22.38 -9.40 1.32
N PRO A 259 21.96 -10.37 2.17
CA PRO A 259 20.91 -11.33 1.81
C PRO A 259 19.57 -10.68 1.41
N ALA A 260 19.22 -9.52 1.96
CA ALA A 260 17.99 -8.82 1.54
C ALA A 260 18.13 -8.26 0.12
N ARG A 261 19.32 -7.82 -0.29
CA ARG A 261 19.59 -7.39 -1.66
C ARG A 261 19.56 -8.58 -2.63
N ASP A 262 20.07 -9.75 -2.24
CA ASP A 262 19.97 -10.98 -3.05
C ASP A 262 18.50 -11.36 -3.28
N THR A 263 17.67 -11.24 -2.24
CA THR A 263 16.21 -11.43 -2.35
C THR A 263 15.59 -10.44 -3.34
N VAL A 264 15.99 -9.15 -3.30
CA VAL A 264 15.51 -8.13 -4.25
C VAL A 264 15.90 -8.46 -5.68
N VAL A 265 17.13 -8.91 -5.91
CA VAL A 265 17.60 -9.35 -7.24
C VAL A 265 16.72 -10.47 -7.79
N GLU A 266 16.40 -11.47 -6.95
CA GLU A 266 15.53 -12.59 -7.36
C GLU A 266 14.08 -12.14 -7.62
N ILE A 267 13.52 -11.23 -6.80
CA ILE A 267 12.22 -10.62 -7.06
C ILE A 267 12.23 -9.93 -8.43
N ASN A 268 13.23 -9.09 -8.68
CA ASN A 268 13.35 -8.34 -9.93
C ASN A 268 13.46 -9.25 -11.15
N ARG A 269 14.24 -10.33 -11.05
CA ARG A 269 14.33 -11.35 -12.10
C ARG A 269 12.97 -11.98 -12.41
N GLN A 270 12.15 -12.22 -11.39
CA GLN A 270 10.83 -12.82 -11.55
C GLN A 270 9.80 -11.82 -12.09
N ILE A 271 9.73 -10.58 -11.58
CA ILE A 271 8.77 -9.59 -12.08
C ILE A 271 9.12 -9.07 -13.47
N ALA A 272 10.39 -9.14 -13.89
CA ALA A 272 10.79 -8.84 -15.27
C ALA A 272 10.06 -9.71 -16.31
N THR A 273 9.60 -10.91 -15.93
CA THR A 273 8.80 -11.79 -16.82
C THR A 273 7.39 -11.28 -17.09
N LEU A 274 6.97 -10.23 -16.40
CA LEU A 274 5.68 -9.56 -16.62
C LEU A 274 5.74 -8.52 -17.75
N ASP A 275 6.95 -8.17 -18.23
CA ASP A 275 7.12 -7.21 -19.33
C ASP A 275 6.34 -7.61 -20.57
N GLY A 276 5.67 -6.66 -21.19
CA GLY A 276 4.84 -6.85 -22.38
C GLY A 276 3.48 -7.51 -22.14
N ARG A 277 3.15 -7.95 -20.91
CA ARG A 277 1.84 -8.53 -20.57
C ARG A 277 0.88 -7.42 -20.16
N ASP A 278 -0.38 -7.49 -20.61
CA ASP A 278 -1.50 -6.67 -20.12
C ASP A 278 -1.14 -5.18 -19.93
N GLY A 279 -0.42 -4.58 -20.87
CA GLY A 279 -0.02 -3.16 -20.80
C GLY A 279 1.08 -2.85 -19.78
N ILE A 280 1.74 -3.86 -19.21
CA ILE A 280 2.89 -3.71 -18.32
C ILE A 280 4.16 -3.45 -19.15
N THR A 281 4.92 -2.45 -18.75
CA THR A 281 6.30 -2.22 -19.19
C THR A 281 7.20 -2.31 -17.96
N TYR A 282 8.12 -3.26 -17.95
CA TYR A 282 9.08 -3.42 -16.86
C TYR A 282 10.32 -2.54 -17.09
N LEU A 283 10.83 -1.91 -16.03
CA LEU A 283 12.05 -1.13 -16.07
C LEU A 283 12.83 -1.31 -14.75
N ASP A 284 14.02 -1.86 -14.81
CA ASP A 284 14.93 -1.90 -13.67
C ASP A 284 15.93 -0.74 -13.73
N ILE A 285 15.86 0.13 -12.74
CA ILE A 285 16.78 1.25 -12.56
C ILE A 285 17.71 1.07 -11.35
N GLY A 286 17.67 -0.11 -10.71
CA GLY A 286 18.38 -0.38 -9.46
C GLY A 286 19.89 -0.14 -9.55
N SER A 287 20.50 -0.45 -10.70
CA SER A 287 21.93 -0.21 -10.96
C SER A 287 22.35 1.28 -10.93
N ARG A 288 21.39 2.21 -11.04
CA ARG A 288 21.67 3.64 -10.97
C ARG A 288 21.90 4.15 -9.55
N PHE A 289 21.51 3.36 -8.53
CA PHE A 289 21.64 3.72 -7.12
C PHE A 289 22.89 3.17 -6.46
N VAL A 290 23.63 2.31 -7.16
CA VAL A 290 24.85 1.69 -6.64
C VAL A 290 26.09 2.22 -7.36
N THR A 291 27.21 2.24 -6.67
CA THR A 291 28.53 2.58 -7.18
C THR A 291 29.19 1.37 -7.86
N ALA A 292 30.34 1.56 -8.47
CA ALA A 292 31.07 0.48 -9.15
C ALA A 292 31.52 -0.67 -8.23
N ASP A 293 31.59 -0.44 -6.91
CA ASP A 293 31.86 -1.45 -5.88
C ASP A 293 30.59 -2.00 -5.22
N ASP A 294 29.44 -1.83 -5.87
CA ASP A 294 28.12 -2.26 -5.40
C ASP A 294 27.69 -1.66 -4.06
N SER A 295 28.25 -0.54 -3.64
CA SER A 295 27.79 0.18 -2.45
C SER A 295 26.72 1.22 -2.79
N ILE A 296 25.88 1.55 -1.82
CA ILE A 296 24.94 2.68 -1.89
C ILE A 296 25.57 3.85 -1.15
N ALA A 297 25.74 4.98 -1.85
CA ALA A 297 26.28 6.19 -1.22
C ALA A 297 25.21 6.88 -0.35
N ARG A 298 25.62 7.43 0.81
CA ARG A 298 24.69 8.13 1.73
C ARG A 298 24.04 9.37 1.13
N ASP A 299 24.68 10.01 0.19
CA ASP A 299 24.11 11.15 -0.52
C ASP A 299 23.06 10.76 -1.56
N VAL A 300 22.95 9.45 -1.88
CA VAL A 300 21.92 8.86 -2.74
C VAL A 300 20.78 8.29 -1.88
N MET A 301 21.11 7.52 -0.83
CA MET A 301 20.16 6.99 0.15
C MET A 301 20.77 7.09 1.54
N ALA A 302 20.30 8.04 2.35
CA ALA A 302 20.95 8.38 3.63
C ALA A 302 20.97 7.22 4.63
N ASP A 303 19.95 6.40 4.63
CA ASP A 303 19.78 5.18 5.43
C ASP A 303 19.92 3.90 4.61
N PHE A 304 20.45 4.01 3.38
CA PHE A 304 20.64 2.90 2.45
C PHE A 304 19.33 2.19 2.02
N LEU A 305 18.20 2.90 2.10
CA LEU A 305 16.89 2.42 1.69
C LEU A 305 16.05 3.53 1.03
N HIS A 306 15.97 4.69 1.68
CA HIS A 306 15.14 5.80 1.20
C HIS A 306 15.97 6.80 0.42
N PRO A 307 15.58 7.14 -0.82
CA PRO A 307 16.29 8.13 -1.62
C PRO A 307 16.33 9.51 -0.94
N THR A 308 17.44 10.20 -1.10
CA THR A 308 17.58 11.64 -0.85
C THR A 308 17.09 12.42 -2.08
N ALA A 309 17.14 13.75 -2.06
CA ALA A 309 16.90 14.59 -3.24
C ALA A 309 17.72 14.12 -4.46
N LYS A 310 19.01 13.81 -4.26
CA LYS A 310 19.87 13.25 -5.31
C LYS A 310 19.37 11.89 -5.81
N GLY A 311 18.96 11.01 -4.90
CA GLY A 311 18.39 9.70 -5.25
C GLY A 311 17.10 9.84 -6.06
N TYR A 312 16.23 10.77 -5.71
CA TYR A 312 15.02 11.06 -6.49
C TYR A 312 15.31 11.69 -7.87
N THR A 313 16.34 12.50 -7.99
CA THR A 313 16.82 12.98 -9.30
C THR A 313 17.25 11.80 -10.18
N ILE A 314 18.03 10.86 -9.63
CA ILE A 314 18.43 9.63 -10.34
C ILE A 314 17.21 8.83 -10.79
N TRP A 315 16.21 8.64 -9.91
CA TRP A 315 14.97 7.95 -10.26
C TRP A 315 14.22 8.65 -11.40
N ALA A 316 14.01 9.95 -11.26
CA ALA A 316 13.31 10.76 -12.26
C ALA A 316 13.95 10.64 -13.63
N GLU A 317 15.26 10.89 -13.73
CA GLU A 317 16.03 10.86 -14.99
C GLU A 317 16.04 9.46 -15.63
N ALA A 318 16.18 8.40 -14.83
CA ALA A 318 16.20 7.03 -15.34
C ALA A 318 14.83 6.57 -15.85
N MET A 319 13.75 7.04 -15.22
CA MET A 319 12.37 6.68 -15.56
C MET A 319 11.83 7.50 -16.75
N ALA A 320 12.22 8.77 -16.87
CA ALA A 320 11.62 9.74 -17.78
C ALA A 320 11.45 9.24 -19.22
N PRO A 321 12.42 8.65 -19.90
CA PRO A 321 12.26 8.25 -21.31
C PRO A 321 11.14 7.21 -21.49
N THR A 322 11.01 6.28 -20.55
CA THR A 322 9.97 5.24 -20.62
C THR A 322 8.61 5.81 -20.26
N LEU A 323 8.52 6.64 -19.21
CA LEU A 323 7.28 7.31 -18.81
C LEU A 323 6.72 8.17 -19.94
N GLU A 324 7.53 9.01 -20.59
CA GLU A 324 7.11 9.85 -21.70
C GLU A 324 6.62 9.03 -22.90
N ARG A 325 7.33 7.96 -23.24
CA ARG A 325 6.89 7.03 -24.30
C ARG A 325 5.52 6.40 -23.97
N LEU A 326 5.28 6.01 -22.73
CA LEU A 326 4.01 5.44 -22.30
C LEU A 326 2.90 6.49 -22.32
N LEU A 327 3.14 7.72 -21.92
CA LEU A 327 2.18 8.80 -21.98
C LEU A 327 1.78 9.16 -23.43
N ALA A 328 2.76 9.22 -24.33
CA ALA A 328 2.54 9.55 -25.74
C ALA A 328 1.75 8.47 -26.51
N ALA A 329 1.85 7.22 -26.10
CA ALA A 329 1.23 6.09 -26.78
C ALA A 329 -0.25 5.87 -26.43
N ARG A 330 -0.86 6.67 -25.53
CA ARG A 330 -2.29 6.57 -25.19
C ARG A 330 -3.14 6.91 -26.41
N PRO A 331 -4.17 6.13 -26.77
CA PRO A 331 -5.17 6.55 -27.75
C PRO A 331 -5.79 7.88 -27.31
N ALA A 332 -6.00 8.80 -28.24
CA ALA A 332 -6.74 10.01 -27.95
C ALA A 332 -8.13 9.63 -27.37
N PRO A 333 -8.65 10.35 -26.36
CA PRO A 333 -10.00 10.09 -25.88
C PRO A 333 -10.96 10.17 -27.06
N VAL A 334 -11.80 9.17 -27.22
CA VAL A 334 -12.89 9.21 -28.18
C VAL A 334 -13.74 10.41 -27.79
N ARG A 335 -13.78 11.42 -28.62
CA ARG A 335 -14.71 12.55 -28.43
C ARG A 335 -16.07 12.03 -28.91
N ASP A 336 -16.96 11.79 -27.96
CA ASP A 336 -18.37 11.56 -28.23
C ASP A 336 -19.01 12.82 -28.82
#